data_30014e6f1854393b4493f31709c0ffce
#
_entry.id   30014e6f1854393b4493f31709c0ffce
#
_cell.length_a   1.000
_cell.length_b   1.000
_cell.length_c   1.000
_cell.angle_alpha   90.00
_cell.angle_beta   90.00
_cell.angle_gamma   90.00
#
_symmetry.space_group_name_H-M   'P 1'
#
loop_
_entity.id
_entity.type
_entity.pdbx_description
1 polymer ?
#
loop_
_entity_poly.entity_id
_entity_poly.type
_entity_poly.pdbx_seq_one_letter_code
_entity_poly.pdbx_strand_id
1 'polypeptide(L)'
;MKRNVCKVAAMAVMMMFSAHVSAQSLGDVLGSVLGNNSQASDLASGLTSVFSSNKQATAEKMVGTWTYTEPAIVFTSDNILAKAASKIAANKVESKLQDQLSKYGIKPGAFSMTFNEDGTFTETLKGKTSKGTWQVKDSKLILSIVGVKALTITTQIDGKDMQFVTDATKLLNLFKTLGAKSSNTSIKTVATLMKSVKGMQAGITLRKQ
;
A
#
# COMPACT_ATOMS: atom_id res chain seq x y z
N MET A 1 16.28 14.82 -22.30
CA MET A 1 15.93 14.59 -20.89
C MET A 1 14.45 14.21 -20.62
N LYS A 2 13.60 13.90 -21.63
CA LYS A 2 12.16 13.63 -21.45
C LYS A 2 11.75 12.14 -21.36
N ARG A 3 12.69 11.19 -21.52
CA ARG A 3 12.40 9.73 -21.57
C ARG A 3 12.34 9.02 -20.22
N ASN A 4 12.83 9.62 -19.14
CA ASN A 4 12.95 8.94 -17.85
C ASN A 4 11.74 9.13 -16.91
N VAL A 5 10.86 10.09 -17.20
CA VAL A 5 9.73 10.41 -16.32
C VAL A 5 8.55 9.45 -16.51
N CYS A 6 8.39 8.86 -17.72
CA CYS A 6 7.38 7.82 -17.95
C CYS A 6 7.68 6.49 -17.24
N LYS A 7 8.97 6.18 -17.01
CA LYS A 7 9.38 4.98 -16.28
C LYS A 7 9.10 5.06 -14.79
N VAL A 8 8.99 6.27 -14.23
CA VAL A 8 8.82 6.49 -12.79
C VAL A 8 7.38 6.23 -12.33
N ALA A 9 6.38 6.50 -13.15
CA ALA A 9 4.99 6.23 -12.77
C ALA A 9 4.69 4.72 -12.70
N ALA A 10 5.20 3.97 -13.68
CA ALA A 10 5.12 2.50 -13.69
C ALA A 10 5.98 1.83 -12.61
N MET A 11 7.07 2.48 -12.19
CA MET A 11 7.92 1.99 -11.09
C MET A 11 7.27 2.14 -9.71
N ALA A 12 6.28 3.01 -9.54
CA ALA A 12 5.64 3.23 -8.24
C ALA A 12 4.98 1.96 -7.68
N VAL A 13 4.48 1.10 -8.54
CA VAL A 13 3.87 -0.17 -8.15
C VAL A 13 4.86 -1.34 -8.24
N MET A 14 5.96 -1.23 -8.97
CA MET A 14 6.76 -2.38 -9.42
C MET A 14 8.05 -2.70 -8.68
N MET A 15 8.61 -1.87 -7.80
CA MET A 15 9.90 -2.20 -7.18
C MET A 15 9.80 -2.53 -5.70
N MET A 16 9.25 -3.69 -5.38
CA MET A 16 9.12 -4.16 -3.99
C MET A 16 10.05 -5.34 -3.63
N PHE A 17 11.18 -5.55 -4.27
CA PHE A 17 12.05 -6.70 -3.90
C PHE A 17 13.53 -6.36 -3.73
N SER A 18 13.97 -6.75 -2.55
CA SER A 18 15.33 -6.98 -2.01
C SER A 18 15.96 -5.85 -1.19
N ALA A 19 16.05 -6.06 0.10
CA ALA A 19 17.25 -6.00 0.94
C ALA A 19 16.94 -6.18 2.44
N HIS A 20 17.77 -6.92 3.14
CA HIS A 20 17.72 -7.17 4.58
C HIS A 20 18.27 -5.98 5.36
N VAL A 21 17.61 -5.55 6.42
CA VAL A 21 18.16 -4.57 7.39
C VAL A 21 17.72 -4.91 8.82
N SER A 22 18.70 -4.83 9.71
CA SER A 22 18.70 -5.18 11.13
C SER A 22 17.81 -4.30 12.02
N ALA A 23 17.39 -4.87 13.14
CA ALA A 23 16.48 -4.29 14.13
C ALA A 23 17.19 -3.29 15.08
N GLN A 24 16.50 -2.22 15.46
CA GLN A 24 16.82 -1.39 16.62
C GLN A 24 15.58 -1.12 17.48
N SER A 25 15.80 -0.98 18.75
CA SER A 25 14.92 -0.96 19.91
C SER A 25 13.57 -0.23 19.78
N LEU A 26 12.50 -0.93 20.20
CA LEU A 26 11.08 -0.56 20.09
C LEU A 26 10.57 0.34 21.25
N GLY A 27 11.31 0.42 22.35
CA GLY A 27 10.84 1.10 23.56
C GLY A 27 10.72 2.62 23.43
N ASP A 28 11.68 3.25 22.76
CA ASP A 28 11.78 4.72 22.68
C ASP A 28 10.75 5.34 21.72
N VAL A 29 10.32 4.56 20.70
CA VAL A 29 9.36 5.06 19.70
C VAL A 29 7.93 5.00 20.22
N LEU A 30 7.59 3.99 21.01
CA LEU A 30 6.26 3.87 21.63
C LEU A 30 6.02 4.93 22.70
N GLY A 31 7.03 5.24 23.51
CA GLY A 31 6.93 6.25 24.56
C GLY A 31 6.65 7.65 24.01
N SER A 32 7.30 8.04 22.92
CA SER A 32 7.08 9.36 22.28
C SER A 32 5.75 9.45 21.51
N VAL A 33 5.15 8.30 21.19
CA VAL A 33 3.91 8.20 20.41
C VAL A 33 2.67 8.19 21.30
N LEU A 34 2.78 7.65 22.53
CA LEU A 34 1.66 7.55 23.47
C LEU A 34 1.51 8.80 24.38
N GLY A 35 2.49 9.70 24.38
CA GLY A 35 2.60 10.81 25.33
C GLY A 35 1.76 12.05 25.05
N ASN A 36 1.00 12.17 23.96
CA ASN A 36 0.10 13.32 23.74
C ASN A 36 -1.02 12.98 22.74
N ASN A 37 -2.16 12.60 23.20
CA ASN A 37 -3.48 13.17 22.92
C ASN A 37 -4.64 12.23 23.25
N SER A 38 -5.41 12.63 24.21
CA SER A 38 -6.79 12.17 24.48
C SER A 38 -7.76 12.79 23.48
N GLN A 39 -7.70 12.35 22.23
CA GLN A 39 -8.78 12.46 21.23
C GLN A 39 -8.66 11.31 20.23
N ALA A 40 -8.78 10.09 20.72
CA ALA A 40 -9.05 8.92 19.91
C ALA A 40 -10.57 8.74 19.82
N SER A 41 -11.27 9.74 19.32
CA SER A 41 -12.68 9.64 18.97
C SER A 41 -12.81 9.47 17.46
N ASP A 42 -13.38 8.34 17.07
CA ASP A 42 -14.17 8.11 15.86
C ASP A 42 -13.56 8.33 14.47
N LEU A 43 -12.33 7.94 14.26
CA LEU A 43 -11.84 7.67 12.90
C LEU A 43 -11.38 6.20 12.78
N ALA A 44 -12.22 5.28 13.21
CA ALA A 44 -12.24 3.96 12.62
C ALA A 44 -12.88 4.11 11.23
N SER A 45 -12.18 4.78 10.33
CA SER A 45 -12.51 4.75 8.92
C SER A 45 -12.60 3.29 8.52
N GLY A 46 -13.56 2.91 7.70
CA GLY A 46 -13.76 1.55 7.20
C GLY A 46 -12.57 0.95 6.41
N LEU A 47 -11.39 1.53 6.57
CA LEU A 47 -10.13 1.27 5.89
C LEU A 47 -9.30 0.19 6.56
N THR A 48 -9.49 -0.02 7.87
CA THR A 48 -8.76 -1.05 8.59
C THR A 48 -9.51 -2.35 8.48
N SER A 49 -8.95 -3.30 7.75
CA SER A 49 -9.58 -4.59 7.49
C SER A 49 -8.69 -5.76 7.92
N VAL A 50 -9.27 -6.95 7.91
CA VAL A 50 -8.56 -8.20 8.17
C VAL A 50 -8.58 -9.07 6.93
N PHE A 51 -7.48 -9.75 6.64
CA PHE A 51 -7.45 -10.75 5.58
C PHE A 51 -8.45 -11.86 5.85
N SER A 52 -9.28 -12.14 4.86
CA SER A 52 -10.30 -13.19 4.92
C SER A 52 -10.31 -13.98 3.61
N SER A 53 -10.60 -15.28 3.71
CA SER A 53 -10.77 -16.14 2.53
C SER A 53 -11.86 -15.65 1.57
N ASN A 54 -12.90 -15.00 2.11
CA ASN A 54 -14.00 -14.46 1.30
C ASN A 54 -13.59 -13.23 0.47
N LYS A 55 -12.48 -12.57 0.84
CA LYS A 55 -11.96 -11.37 0.19
C LYS A 55 -10.82 -11.67 -0.78
N GLN A 56 -10.61 -12.93 -1.13
CA GLN A 56 -9.57 -13.29 -2.08
C GLN A 56 -9.80 -12.64 -3.44
N ALA A 57 -8.72 -12.08 -3.99
CA ALA A 57 -8.73 -11.57 -5.36
C ALA A 57 -8.73 -12.75 -6.34
N THR A 58 -9.63 -12.70 -7.31
CA THR A 58 -9.65 -13.58 -8.48
C THR A 58 -9.58 -12.75 -9.75
N ALA A 59 -9.24 -13.38 -10.87
CA ALA A 59 -9.16 -12.66 -12.14
C ALA A 59 -10.48 -11.97 -12.49
N GLU A 60 -11.60 -12.67 -12.35
CA GLU A 60 -12.92 -12.12 -12.68
C GLU A 60 -13.28 -10.91 -11.82
N LYS A 61 -12.98 -10.94 -10.53
CA LYS A 61 -13.24 -9.81 -9.62
C LYS A 61 -12.39 -8.59 -9.96
N MET A 62 -11.17 -8.81 -10.45
CA MET A 62 -10.22 -7.75 -10.75
C MET A 62 -10.52 -7.00 -12.03
N VAL A 63 -11.12 -7.63 -13.04
CA VAL A 63 -11.45 -6.97 -14.31
C VAL A 63 -12.26 -5.70 -14.08
N GLY A 64 -11.86 -4.62 -14.77
CA GLY A 64 -12.50 -3.30 -14.71
C GLY A 64 -11.53 -2.18 -14.32
N THR A 65 -12.10 -0.98 -14.17
CA THR A 65 -11.35 0.24 -13.79
C THR A 65 -11.48 0.50 -12.31
N TRP A 66 -10.34 0.77 -11.68
CA TRP A 66 -10.19 0.98 -10.25
C TRP A 66 -9.46 2.27 -9.98
N THR A 67 -10.00 3.12 -9.13
CA THR A 67 -9.45 4.43 -8.82
C THR A 67 -9.07 4.52 -7.35
N TYR A 68 -7.88 5.05 -7.07
CA TYR A 68 -7.38 5.23 -5.72
C TYR A 68 -8.31 6.14 -4.91
N THR A 69 -8.63 5.69 -3.71
CA THR A 69 -9.45 6.45 -2.75
C THR A 69 -8.65 6.85 -1.51
N GLU A 70 -7.89 5.93 -0.93
CA GLU A 70 -7.31 6.11 0.40
C GLU A 70 -6.20 5.08 0.69
N PRO A 71 -5.37 5.29 1.73
CA PRO A 71 -4.46 4.25 2.20
C PRO A 71 -5.22 3.01 2.68
N ALA A 72 -4.58 1.86 2.64
CA ALA A 72 -5.09 0.60 3.18
C ALA A 72 -4.24 0.14 4.36
N ILE A 73 -4.89 -0.28 5.44
CA ILE A 73 -4.26 -0.98 6.56
C ILE A 73 -4.97 -2.31 6.73
N VAL A 74 -4.23 -3.40 6.66
CA VAL A 74 -4.77 -4.75 6.77
C VAL A 74 -4.01 -5.53 7.84
N PHE A 75 -4.74 -6.27 8.65
CA PHE A 75 -4.18 -7.17 9.65
C PHE A 75 -4.36 -8.63 9.24
N THR A 76 -3.44 -9.48 9.68
CA THR A 76 -3.50 -10.92 9.38
C THR A 76 -4.49 -11.66 10.28
N SER A 77 -5.04 -11.03 11.33
CA SER A 77 -6.09 -11.62 12.18
C SER A 77 -6.87 -10.56 12.95
N ASP A 78 -8.12 -10.88 13.28
CA ASP A 78 -9.01 -10.04 14.10
C ASP A 78 -8.46 -9.80 15.51
N ASN A 79 -7.77 -10.78 16.09
CA ASN A 79 -7.19 -10.65 17.43
C ASN A 79 -6.13 -9.54 17.51
N ILE A 80 -5.42 -9.27 16.40
CA ILE A 80 -4.46 -8.18 16.32
C ILE A 80 -5.19 -6.85 16.19
N LEU A 81 -6.21 -6.79 15.33
CA LEU A 81 -7.03 -5.60 15.12
C LEU A 81 -7.77 -5.18 16.41
N ALA A 82 -8.22 -6.12 17.21
CA ALA A 82 -8.94 -5.85 18.47
C ALA A 82 -8.11 -5.10 19.52
N LYS A 83 -6.78 -5.15 19.45
CA LYS A 83 -5.90 -4.48 20.41
C LYS A 83 -5.89 -2.96 20.17
N ALA A 84 -6.15 -2.18 21.22
CA ALA A 84 -6.16 -0.71 21.12
C ALA A 84 -4.85 -0.13 20.55
N ALA A 85 -3.70 -0.65 20.96
CA ALA A 85 -2.40 -0.24 20.43
C ALA A 85 -2.28 -0.44 18.90
N SER A 86 -2.87 -1.52 18.38
CA SER A 86 -2.88 -1.79 16.93
C SER A 86 -3.73 -0.77 16.18
N LYS A 87 -4.87 -0.35 16.73
CA LYS A 87 -5.73 0.68 16.13
C LYS A 87 -5.03 2.05 16.12
N ILE A 88 -4.39 2.42 17.23
CA ILE A 88 -3.61 3.67 17.31
C ILE A 88 -2.46 3.66 16.29
N ALA A 89 -1.74 2.55 16.18
CA ALA A 89 -0.68 2.41 15.19
C ALA A 89 -1.21 2.50 13.76
N ALA A 90 -2.35 1.85 13.47
CA ALA A 90 -3.01 1.91 12.16
C ALA A 90 -3.34 3.33 11.75
N ASN A 91 -4.02 4.10 12.61
CA ASN A 91 -4.40 5.49 12.33
C ASN A 91 -3.18 6.37 12.04
N LYS A 92 -2.08 6.17 12.77
CA LYS A 92 -0.83 6.92 12.53
C LYS A 92 -0.14 6.51 11.23
N VAL A 93 -0.13 5.21 10.91
CA VAL A 93 0.40 4.70 9.63
C VAL A 93 -0.43 5.27 8.48
N GLU A 94 -1.75 5.21 8.56
CA GLU A 94 -2.68 5.73 7.56
C GLU A 94 -2.41 7.21 7.26
N SER A 95 -2.48 8.07 8.28
CA SER A 95 -2.25 9.51 8.13
C SER A 95 -0.90 9.82 7.49
N LYS A 96 0.18 9.22 7.99
CA LYS A 96 1.53 9.45 7.45
C LYS A 96 1.71 8.86 6.05
N LEU A 97 1.05 7.75 5.76
CA LEU A 97 1.08 7.13 4.45
C LEU A 97 0.33 8.00 3.43
N GLN A 98 -0.84 8.53 3.78
CA GLN A 98 -1.59 9.47 2.95
C GLN A 98 -0.75 10.71 2.61
N ASP A 99 -0.07 11.29 3.59
CA ASP A 99 0.81 12.44 3.37
C ASP A 99 1.95 12.12 2.40
N GLN A 100 2.56 10.94 2.55
CA GLN A 100 3.66 10.54 1.66
C GLN A 100 3.16 10.23 0.25
N LEU A 101 2.07 9.49 0.09
CA LEU A 101 1.47 9.19 -1.21
C LEU A 101 1.12 10.48 -1.97
N SER A 102 0.54 11.46 -1.28
CA SER A 102 0.19 12.76 -1.85
C SER A 102 1.38 13.52 -2.43
N LYS A 103 2.56 13.46 -1.77
CA LYS A 103 3.81 14.07 -2.29
C LYS A 103 4.25 13.47 -3.62
N TYR A 104 3.96 12.19 -3.84
CA TYR A 104 4.25 11.51 -5.12
C TYR A 104 3.10 11.65 -6.14
N GLY A 105 2.02 12.34 -5.75
CA GLY A 105 0.86 12.61 -6.60
C GLY A 105 -0.19 11.49 -6.60
N ILE A 106 -0.04 10.52 -5.70
CA ILE A 106 -1.04 9.48 -5.46
C ILE A 106 -2.07 10.09 -4.50
N LYS A 107 -3.10 10.70 -5.08
CA LYS A 107 -4.21 11.36 -4.38
C LYS A 107 -5.52 10.72 -4.81
N PRO A 108 -6.58 10.81 -4.01
CA PRO A 108 -7.90 10.34 -4.42
C PRO A 108 -8.27 10.84 -5.82
N GLY A 109 -8.67 9.92 -6.70
CA GLY A 109 -9.01 10.20 -8.09
C GLY A 109 -7.85 10.41 -9.06
N ALA A 110 -6.62 10.64 -8.59
CA ALA A 110 -5.47 10.93 -9.45
C ALA A 110 -4.65 9.71 -9.90
N PHE A 111 -4.91 8.57 -9.29
CA PHE A 111 -4.29 7.30 -9.63
C PHE A 111 -5.38 6.28 -9.96
N SER A 112 -5.26 5.62 -11.10
CA SER A 112 -6.19 4.57 -11.51
C SER A 112 -5.48 3.43 -12.22
N MET A 113 -6.09 2.25 -12.16
CA MET A 113 -5.68 1.05 -12.89
C MET A 113 -6.88 0.43 -13.58
N THR A 114 -6.70 0.01 -14.82
CA THR A 114 -7.69 -0.77 -15.57
C THR A 114 -7.10 -2.15 -15.86
N PHE A 115 -7.80 -3.17 -15.44
CA PHE A 115 -7.44 -4.57 -15.70
C PHE A 115 -8.38 -5.12 -16.76
N ASN A 116 -7.83 -5.58 -17.89
CA ASN A 116 -8.59 -6.12 -19.01
C ASN A 116 -8.65 -7.65 -18.92
N GLU A 117 -9.69 -8.24 -19.50
CA GLU A 117 -9.90 -9.69 -19.53
C GLU A 117 -8.80 -10.44 -20.29
N ASP A 118 -8.13 -9.77 -21.24
CA ASP A 118 -7.01 -10.31 -22.03
C ASP A 118 -5.69 -10.43 -21.24
N GLY A 119 -5.71 -10.12 -19.93
CA GLY A 119 -4.52 -10.12 -19.08
C GLY A 119 -3.63 -8.90 -19.24
N THR A 120 -4.07 -7.87 -19.95
CA THR A 120 -3.37 -6.58 -20.02
C THR A 120 -3.88 -5.62 -18.93
N PHE A 121 -3.05 -4.69 -18.49
CA PHE A 121 -3.48 -3.59 -17.63
C PHE A 121 -2.93 -2.25 -18.10
N THR A 122 -3.63 -1.22 -17.69
CA THR A 122 -3.22 0.18 -17.87
C THR A 122 -3.21 0.86 -16.50
N GLU A 123 -2.12 1.55 -16.18
CA GLU A 123 -1.97 2.39 -14.99
C GLU A 123 -1.92 3.85 -15.43
N THR A 124 -2.66 4.71 -14.76
CA THR A 124 -2.64 6.15 -15.00
C THR A 124 -2.33 6.90 -13.70
N LEU A 125 -1.29 7.73 -13.74
CA LEU A 125 -0.88 8.60 -12.64
C LEU A 125 -0.52 9.99 -13.18
N LYS A 126 -1.16 11.04 -12.68
CA LYS A 126 -0.92 12.43 -13.13
C LYS A 126 -1.02 12.58 -14.66
N GLY A 127 -2.00 11.95 -15.29
CA GLY A 127 -2.21 12.00 -16.73
C GLY A 127 -1.18 11.21 -17.55
N LYS A 128 -0.27 10.49 -16.92
CA LYS A 128 0.70 9.61 -17.60
C LYS A 128 0.23 8.18 -17.50
N THR A 129 0.27 7.47 -18.60
CA THR A 129 -0.22 6.10 -18.72
C THR A 129 0.95 5.14 -18.94
N SER A 130 0.90 4.02 -18.24
CA SER A 130 1.78 2.85 -18.39
C SER A 130 0.93 1.64 -18.69
N LYS A 131 1.48 0.67 -19.43
CA LYS A 131 0.81 -0.58 -19.80
C LYS A 131 1.68 -1.77 -19.47
N GLY A 132 1.03 -2.89 -19.16
CA GLY A 132 1.70 -4.16 -18.90
C GLY A 132 0.73 -5.32 -18.93
N THR A 133 1.15 -6.46 -18.41
CA THR A 133 0.32 -7.65 -18.23
C THR A 133 0.13 -7.98 -16.77
N TRP A 134 -0.97 -8.63 -16.45
CA TRP A 134 -1.32 -9.01 -15.09
C TRP A 134 -1.85 -10.43 -15.02
N GLN A 135 -1.68 -11.03 -13.88
CA GLN A 135 -2.32 -12.30 -13.51
C GLN A 135 -2.52 -12.35 -11.99
N VAL A 136 -3.47 -13.15 -11.55
CA VAL A 136 -3.71 -13.41 -10.12
C VAL A 136 -3.45 -14.88 -9.83
N LYS A 137 -2.68 -15.11 -8.76
CA LYS A 137 -2.46 -16.45 -8.20
C LYS A 137 -2.46 -16.36 -6.68
N ASP A 138 -3.28 -17.16 -6.01
CA ASP A 138 -3.37 -17.24 -4.54
C ASP A 138 -3.54 -15.87 -3.87
N SER A 139 -4.49 -15.05 -4.34
CA SER A 139 -4.71 -13.66 -3.91
C SER A 139 -3.49 -12.74 -4.06
N LYS A 140 -2.55 -13.11 -4.91
CA LYS A 140 -1.40 -12.26 -5.24
C LYS A 140 -1.54 -11.78 -6.67
N LEU A 141 -1.65 -10.48 -6.83
CA LEU A 141 -1.56 -9.84 -8.15
C LEU A 141 -0.09 -9.84 -8.58
N ILE A 142 0.15 -10.32 -9.78
CA ILE A 142 1.46 -10.29 -10.43
C ILE A 142 1.36 -9.32 -11.61
N LEU A 143 2.11 -8.24 -11.55
CA LEU A 143 2.20 -7.23 -12.61
C LEU A 143 3.53 -7.35 -13.34
N SER A 144 3.50 -7.29 -14.66
CA SER A 144 4.68 -7.30 -15.50
C SER A 144 4.65 -6.14 -16.50
N ILE A 145 5.72 -5.37 -16.54
CA ILE A 145 5.93 -4.31 -17.55
C ILE A 145 7.24 -4.60 -18.27
N VAL A 146 7.29 -4.35 -19.56
CA VAL A 146 8.48 -4.59 -20.38
C VAL A 146 9.70 -3.86 -19.81
N GLY A 147 10.77 -4.62 -19.58
CA GLY A 147 12.03 -4.11 -19.03
C GLY A 147 12.04 -3.89 -17.51
N VAL A 148 11.01 -4.35 -16.78
CA VAL A 148 10.93 -4.28 -15.33
C VAL A 148 10.65 -5.66 -14.74
N LYS A 149 11.30 -5.99 -13.62
CA LYS A 149 11.04 -7.25 -12.90
C LYS A 149 9.58 -7.31 -12.47
N ALA A 150 8.92 -8.46 -12.65
CA ALA A 150 7.56 -8.66 -12.23
C ALA A 150 7.35 -8.37 -10.74
N LEU A 151 6.27 -7.67 -10.42
CA LEU A 151 5.86 -7.32 -9.08
C LEU A 151 4.78 -8.25 -8.58
N THR A 152 4.91 -8.75 -7.36
CA THR A 152 3.88 -9.53 -6.67
C THR A 152 3.33 -8.74 -5.48
N ILE A 153 2.01 -8.48 -5.49
CA ILE A 153 1.31 -7.67 -4.49
C ILE A 153 0.24 -8.54 -3.81
N THR A 154 0.20 -8.51 -2.49
CA THR A 154 -0.93 -9.12 -1.77
C THR A 154 -2.17 -8.28 -2.01
N THR A 155 -3.24 -8.92 -2.45
CA THR A 155 -4.46 -8.25 -2.92
C THR A 155 -5.68 -8.89 -2.29
N GLN A 156 -6.61 -8.09 -1.79
CA GLN A 156 -7.95 -8.54 -1.42
C GLN A 156 -9.01 -7.62 -2.04
N ILE A 157 -10.19 -8.18 -2.27
CA ILE A 157 -11.34 -7.45 -2.83
C ILE A 157 -12.53 -7.68 -1.90
N ASP A 158 -13.13 -6.57 -1.46
CA ASP A 158 -14.34 -6.55 -0.63
C ASP A 158 -15.39 -5.66 -1.30
N GLY A 159 -16.38 -6.27 -1.94
CA GLY A 159 -17.37 -5.55 -2.71
C GLY A 159 -16.74 -4.73 -3.84
N LYS A 160 -16.84 -3.41 -3.75
CA LYS A 160 -16.26 -2.47 -4.72
C LYS A 160 -14.87 -1.97 -4.36
N ASP A 161 -14.30 -2.41 -3.24
CA ASP A 161 -12.99 -1.97 -2.78
C ASP A 161 -11.93 -3.06 -2.98
N MET A 162 -10.83 -2.70 -3.60
CA MET A 162 -9.65 -3.53 -3.80
C MET A 162 -8.48 -2.94 -3.02
N GLN A 163 -7.83 -3.76 -2.21
CA GLN A 163 -6.70 -3.34 -1.40
C GLN A 163 -5.42 -4.01 -1.87
N PHE A 164 -4.43 -3.21 -2.22
CA PHE A 164 -3.06 -3.62 -2.49
C PHE A 164 -2.22 -3.35 -1.25
N VAL A 165 -1.70 -4.38 -0.62
CA VAL A 165 -0.97 -4.22 0.63
C VAL A 165 0.34 -4.99 0.64
N THR A 166 1.24 -4.53 1.50
CA THR A 166 2.57 -5.12 1.66
C THR A 166 3.09 -4.92 3.08
N ASP A 167 4.12 -5.68 3.43
CA ASP A 167 4.82 -5.50 4.71
C ASP A 167 5.64 -4.20 4.76
N ALA A 168 6.09 -3.85 5.96
CA ALA A 168 6.85 -2.63 6.22
C ALA A 168 8.13 -2.50 5.38
N THR A 169 8.82 -3.60 5.13
CA THR A 169 10.10 -3.59 4.40
C THR A 169 9.88 -3.28 2.93
N LYS A 170 8.89 -3.92 2.32
CA LYS A 170 8.54 -3.69 0.93
C LYS A 170 7.98 -2.28 0.73
N LEU A 171 7.14 -1.79 1.65
CA LEU A 171 6.63 -0.43 1.60
C LEU A 171 7.76 0.61 1.66
N LEU A 172 8.73 0.42 2.55
CA LEU A 172 9.91 1.29 2.62
C LEU A 172 10.71 1.30 1.32
N ASN A 173 10.90 0.14 0.71
CA ASN A 173 11.59 0.03 -0.58
C ASN A 173 10.83 0.72 -1.70
N LEU A 174 9.50 0.61 -1.72
CA LEU A 174 8.66 1.34 -2.66
C LEU A 174 8.92 2.85 -2.58
N PHE A 175 8.88 3.43 -1.39
CA PHE A 175 9.14 4.87 -1.25
C PHE A 175 10.55 5.28 -1.66
N LYS A 176 11.57 4.45 -1.40
CA LYS A 176 12.93 4.70 -1.90
C LYS A 176 12.96 4.74 -3.42
N THR A 177 12.25 3.84 -4.07
CA THR A 177 12.14 3.82 -5.54
C THR A 177 11.44 5.05 -6.09
N LEU A 178 10.44 5.57 -5.38
CA LEU A 178 9.78 6.83 -5.71
C LEU A 178 10.66 8.07 -5.48
N GLY A 179 11.90 7.88 -5.08
CA GLY A 179 12.87 8.95 -4.84
C GLY A 179 12.86 9.49 -3.41
N ALA A 180 12.25 8.78 -2.46
CA ALA A 180 12.34 9.16 -1.06
C ALA A 180 13.78 9.06 -0.58
N LYS A 181 14.29 10.13 0.03
CA LYS A 181 15.59 10.11 0.69
C LYS A 181 15.59 9.08 1.83
N SER A 182 16.69 8.38 2.02
CA SER A 182 16.87 7.42 3.12
C SER A 182 16.72 8.06 4.52
N SER A 183 16.87 9.38 4.61
CA SER A 183 16.66 10.20 5.82
C SER A 183 15.22 10.60 6.07
N ASN A 184 14.25 10.25 5.20
CA ASN A 184 12.84 10.64 5.39
C ASN A 184 12.27 10.02 6.67
N THR A 185 12.17 10.83 7.71
CA THR A 185 11.71 10.42 9.04
C THR A 185 10.27 9.89 9.02
N SER A 186 9.40 10.50 8.26
CA SER A 186 7.98 10.06 8.19
C SER A 186 7.85 8.64 7.65
N ILE A 187 8.60 8.29 6.60
CA ILE A 187 8.59 6.94 6.01
C ILE A 187 9.21 5.92 6.97
N LYS A 188 10.30 6.29 7.64
CA LYS A 188 10.91 5.44 8.68
C LYS A 188 9.94 5.20 9.83
N THR A 189 9.22 6.24 10.28
CA THR A 189 8.20 6.11 11.33
C THR A 189 7.08 5.17 10.92
N VAL A 190 6.54 5.29 9.69
CA VAL A 190 5.55 4.34 9.16
C VAL A 190 6.07 2.91 9.22
N ALA A 191 7.27 2.66 8.69
CA ALA A 191 7.86 1.32 8.68
C ALA A 191 8.09 0.77 10.10
N THR A 192 8.50 1.62 11.06
CA THR A 192 8.70 1.23 12.46
C THR A 192 7.37 0.87 13.13
N LEU A 193 6.33 1.70 12.96
CA LEU A 193 4.99 1.44 13.47
C LEU A 193 4.42 0.13 12.90
N MET A 194 4.56 -0.11 11.62
CA MET A 194 4.12 -1.37 11.01
C MET A 194 4.86 -2.58 11.58
N LYS A 195 6.18 -2.46 11.83
CA LYS A 195 6.98 -3.53 12.45
C LYS A 195 6.60 -3.78 13.90
N SER A 196 6.16 -2.75 14.64
CA SER A 196 5.75 -2.89 16.05
C SER A 196 4.46 -3.70 16.21
N VAL A 197 3.66 -3.79 15.18
CA VAL A 197 2.43 -4.58 15.17
C VAL A 197 2.60 -5.75 14.21
N LYS A 198 2.98 -6.90 14.76
CA LYS A 198 3.15 -8.12 13.96
C LYS A 198 1.87 -8.43 13.17
N GLY A 199 2.01 -8.63 11.86
CA GLY A 199 0.88 -8.92 10.98
C GLY A 199 0.17 -7.69 10.42
N MET A 200 0.64 -6.46 10.69
CA MET A 200 0.18 -5.27 10.00
C MET A 200 0.78 -5.18 8.60
N GLN A 201 -0.07 -4.95 7.62
CA GLN A 201 0.30 -4.60 6.25
C GLN A 201 -0.33 -3.27 5.88
N ALA A 202 0.31 -2.52 5.00
CA ALA A 202 -0.20 -1.23 4.55
C ALA A 202 0.00 -1.05 3.04
N GLY A 203 -0.83 -0.20 2.46
CA GLY A 203 -0.80 0.08 1.03
C GLY A 203 -1.88 1.05 0.60
N ILE A 204 -2.63 0.70 -0.44
CA ILE A 204 -3.65 1.56 -1.05
C ILE A 204 -4.97 0.80 -1.25
N THR A 205 -6.06 1.54 -1.13
CA THR A 205 -7.41 1.11 -1.50
C THR A 205 -7.80 1.74 -2.83
N LEU A 206 -8.29 0.93 -3.72
CA LEU A 206 -8.85 1.33 -5.01
C LEU A 206 -10.32 0.95 -5.04
N ARG A 207 -11.17 1.83 -5.56
CA ARG A 207 -12.61 1.59 -5.72
C ARG A 207 -12.97 1.36 -7.17
N LYS A 208 -13.80 0.34 -7.43
CA LYS A 208 -14.32 0.03 -8.75
C LYS A 208 -15.24 1.14 -9.24
N GLN A 209 -15.03 1.53 -10.47
CA GLN A 209 -15.87 2.54 -11.16
C GLN A 209 -17.15 1.92 -11.72
#